data_dc37fbb001c3cc57e43f1e144f46a5c1
#
_entry.id   dc37fbb001c3cc57e43f1e144f46a5c1
#
_cell.length_a   1.000
_cell.length_b   1.000
_cell.length_c   1.000
_cell.angle_alpha   90.00
_cell.angle_beta   90.00
_cell.angle_gamma   90.00
#
_symmetry.space_group_name_H-M   'P 1'
#
loop_
_entity.id
_entity.type
_entity.pdbx_description
1 polymer ?
#
loop_
_entity_poly.entity_id
_entity_poly.type
_entity_poly.pdbx_seq_one_letter_code
_entity_poly.pdbx_strand_id
1 'polypeptide(L)'
;MSDKELRVSKIKDGTVIDHISGGYALDVVKILGITGREKRVMTIAVNVPSKHLGAKDIVKIEGRALSSREVNRIALVAPHATINIIRDYAVVEKLEVKLPRVIEGVIKCVNPGCISNSNEPAEAKFYVESEEPLMLKCHYCGYILEKSDVLQQL
;
A
#
# COMPACT_ATOMS: atom_id res chain seq x y z
N MET A 1 11.57 18.90 28.16
CA MET A 1 11.25 18.62 27.43
C MET A 1 11.53 18.63 26.88
N SER A 2 11.29 18.30 26.95
CA SER A 2 11.94 18.25 25.96
C SER A 2 11.50 19.07 24.98
N ASP A 3 12.29 19.72 24.56
CA ASP A 3 12.10 20.55 23.44
C ASP A 3 11.97 19.77 22.16
N LYS A 4 11.74 18.47 22.27
CA LYS A 4 11.57 17.65 21.08
C LYS A 4 10.19 17.83 20.54
N GLU A 5 10.09 18.39 19.36
CA GLU A 5 8.86 18.45 18.63
C GLU A 5 8.60 17.09 17.99
N LEU A 6 7.32 16.72 17.90
CA LEU A 6 6.94 15.55 17.18
C LEU A 6 7.03 15.88 15.70
N ARG A 7 7.84 15.11 14.96
CA ARG A 7 7.94 15.27 13.51
C ARG A 7 6.66 14.92 12.79
N VAL A 8 5.88 14.04 13.40
CA VAL A 8 4.61 13.61 12.85
C VAL A 8 3.57 13.74 13.96
N SER A 9 2.54 14.51 13.72
CA SER A 9 1.48 14.76 14.69
C SER A 9 0.66 13.50 14.98
N LYS A 10 0.19 13.38 16.21
CA LYS A 10 -0.73 12.32 16.56
C LYS A 10 -2.12 12.65 16.00
N ILE A 11 -2.84 11.63 15.57
CA ILE A 11 -4.22 11.78 15.14
C ILE A 11 -5.16 11.24 16.20
N LYS A 12 -6.37 11.82 16.26
CA LYS A 12 -7.38 11.38 17.22
C LYS A 12 -8.00 10.06 16.80
N ASP A 13 -8.56 10.02 15.61
CA ASP A 13 -9.20 8.83 15.05
C ASP A 13 -8.76 8.67 13.61
N GLY A 14 -8.51 7.46 13.20
CA GLY A 14 -8.13 7.18 11.82
C GLY A 14 -7.18 6.00 11.69
N THR A 15 -6.37 6.03 10.66
CA THR A 15 -5.44 4.96 10.33
C THR A 15 -4.03 5.51 10.15
N VAL A 16 -3.06 4.82 10.73
CA VAL A 16 -1.64 5.09 10.51
C VAL A 16 -1.03 3.90 9.80
N ILE A 17 -0.45 4.15 8.64
CA ILE A 17 0.30 3.14 7.89
C ILE A 17 1.77 3.40 8.16
N ASP A 18 2.39 2.52 8.92
CA ASP A 18 3.78 2.64 9.34
C ASP A 18 4.64 1.57 8.67
N HIS A 19 5.95 1.68 8.82
CA HIS A 19 6.93 0.74 8.29
C HIS A 19 6.86 0.55 6.77
N ILE A 20 6.45 1.58 6.06
CA ILE A 20 6.56 1.63 4.61
C ILE A 20 8.04 1.84 4.28
N SER A 21 8.59 1.06 3.36
CA SER A 21 9.98 1.26 2.93
C SER A 21 10.19 2.68 2.43
N GLY A 22 11.31 3.28 2.82
CA GLY A 22 11.59 4.69 2.49
C GLY A 22 11.46 4.97 1.00
N GLY A 23 10.68 6.01 0.68
CA GLY A 23 10.43 6.43 -0.69
C GLY A 23 9.14 5.91 -1.32
N TYR A 24 8.36 5.07 -0.64
CA TYR A 24 7.15 4.46 -1.21
C TYR A 24 5.83 5.01 -0.67
N ALA A 25 5.86 6.03 0.19
CA ALA A 25 4.63 6.60 0.76
C ALA A 25 3.66 7.11 -0.31
N LEU A 26 4.17 7.80 -1.33
CA LEU A 26 3.31 8.33 -2.39
C LEU A 26 2.69 7.22 -3.22
N ASP A 27 3.39 6.12 -3.41
CA ASP A 27 2.83 4.96 -4.12
C ASP A 27 1.72 4.31 -3.29
N VAL A 28 1.88 4.25 -1.97
CA VAL A 28 0.83 3.76 -1.07
C VAL A 28 -0.41 4.64 -1.18
N VAL A 29 -0.25 5.95 -1.15
CA VAL A 29 -1.36 6.90 -1.30
C VAL A 29 -2.07 6.69 -2.63
N LYS A 30 -1.31 6.51 -3.71
CA LYS A 30 -1.88 6.28 -5.05
C LYS A 30 -2.65 4.97 -5.14
N ILE A 31 -2.10 3.88 -4.61
CA ILE A 31 -2.77 2.58 -4.69
C ILE A 31 -4.07 2.56 -3.88
N LEU A 32 -4.19 3.41 -2.89
CA LEU A 32 -5.42 3.60 -2.13
C LEU A 32 -6.43 4.51 -2.84
N GLY A 33 -6.03 5.11 -3.95
CA GLY A 33 -6.89 6.02 -4.70
C GLY A 33 -7.11 7.36 -4.03
N ILE A 34 -6.23 7.74 -3.11
CA ILE A 34 -6.35 9.02 -2.40
C ILE A 34 -5.74 10.13 -3.25
N THR A 35 -6.51 11.18 -3.49
CA THR A 35 -6.08 12.29 -4.34
C THR A 35 -5.68 13.55 -3.58
N GLY A 36 -6.04 13.63 -2.30
CA GLY A 36 -5.87 14.83 -1.50
C GLY A 36 -7.06 15.80 -1.58
N ARG A 37 -8.06 15.49 -2.42
CA ARG A 37 -9.26 16.32 -2.57
C ARG A 37 -10.42 15.90 -1.66
N GLU A 38 -10.22 14.87 -0.86
CA GLU A 38 -11.24 14.29 0.00
C GLU A 38 -11.53 15.13 1.24
N LYS A 39 -10.84 16.24 1.42
CA LYS A 39 -10.99 17.13 2.59
C LYS A 39 -10.73 16.45 3.93
N ARG A 40 -9.87 15.45 3.93
CA ARG A 40 -9.39 14.80 5.16
C ARG A 40 -7.98 15.26 5.45
N VAL A 41 -7.65 15.36 6.72
CA VAL A 41 -6.27 15.62 7.09
C VAL A 41 -5.47 14.35 6.85
N MET A 42 -4.42 14.48 6.06
CA MET A 42 -3.51 13.37 5.79
C MET A 42 -2.09 13.89 5.99
N THR A 43 -1.31 13.13 6.72
CA THR A 43 0.09 13.46 6.97
C THR A 43 0.97 12.37 6.36
N ILE A 44 1.98 12.80 5.61
CA ILE A 44 2.94 11.89 4.99
C ILE A 44 4.32 12.28 5.47
N ALA A 45 5.05 11.35 6.06
CA ALA A 45 6.44 11.54 6.43
C ALA A 45 7.28 10.56 5.63
N VAL A 46 8.30 11.07 4.95
CA VAL A 46 9.15 10.28 4.06
C VAL A 46 10.57 10.23 4.61
N ASN A 47 11.16 9.04 4.54
CA ASN A 47 12.54 8.81 4.97
C ASN A 47 12.80 9.14 6.45
N VAL A 48 11.87 8.76 7.31
CA VAL A 48 12.05 8.87 8.76
C VAL A 48 13.03 7.79 9.20
N PRO A 49 14.00 8.10 10.08
CA PRO A 49 14.93 7.09 10.58
C PRO A 49 14.20 5.90 11.21
N SER A 50 14.61 4.70 10.87
CA SER A 50 14.02 3.46 11.36
C SER A 50 15.10 2.48 11.76
N LYS A 51 14.95 1.85 12.91
CA LYS A 51 15.90 0.84 13.39
C LYS A 51 15.85 -0.44 12.56
N HIS A 52 14.69 -0.75 11.97
CA HIS A 52 14.50 -2.01 11.24
C HIS A 52 14.71 -1.87 9.73
N LEU A 53 14.41 -0.70 9.17
CA LEU A 53 14.42 -0.49 7.72
C LEU A 53 15.48 0.51 7.25
N GLY A 54 16.25 1.10 8.18
CA GLY A 54 17.13 2.22 7.90
C GLY A 54 16.35 3.52 7.76
N ALA A 55 15.43 3.57 6.81
CA ALA A 55 14.48 4.66 6.64
C ALA A 55 13.10 4.06 6.38
N LYS A 56 12.09 4.75 6.88
CA LYS A 56 10.69 4.34 6.66
C LYS A 56 9.84 5.55 6.31
N ASP A 57 8.73 5.29 5.65
CA ASP A 57 7.70 6.28 5.42
C ASP A 57 6.50 5.97 6.30
N ILE A 58 5.74 7.02 6.62
CA ILE A 58 4.53 6.91 7.44
C ILE A 58 3.43 7.71 6.76
N VAL A 59 2.24 7.13 6.67
CA VAL A 59 1.04 7.82 6.18
C VAL A 59 -0.01 7.79 7.26
N LYS A 60 -0.52 8.96 7.65
CA LYS A 60 -1.60 9.10 8.63
C LYS A 60 -2.81 9.69 7.95
N ILE A 61 -3.94 9.02 8.07
CA ILE A 61 -5.19 9.45 7.46
C ILE A 61 -6.23 9.60 8.55
N GLU A 62 -6.68 10.84 8.79
CA GLU A 62 -7.70 11.08 9.81
C GLU A 62 -9.08 10.68 9.31
N GLY A 63 -9.85 10.08 10.21
CA GLY A 63 -11.26 9.77 9.98
C GLY A 63 -11.52 8.69 8.93
N ARG A 64 -10.52 7.89 8.58
CA ARG A 64 -10.69 6.83 7.58
C ARG A 64 -10.20 5.49 8.08
N ALA A 65 -11.04 4.47 7.94
CA ALA A 65 -10.66 3.08 8.12
C ALA A 65 -10.32 2.47 6.76
N LEU A 66 -9.49 1.45 6.75
CA LEU A 66 -9.14 0.72 5.54
C LEU A 66 -9.88 -0.62 5.51
N SER A 67 -10.38 -0.98 4.34
CA SER A 67 -10.96 -2.31 4.13
C SER A 67 -9.86 -3.35 4.00
N SER A 68 -10.20 -4.63 4.15
CA SER A 68 -9.26 -5.72 3.92
C SER A 68 -8.68 -5.69 2.51
N ARG A 69 -9.47 -5.29 1.53
CA ARG A 69 -9.06 -5.17 0.14
C ARG A 69 -8.00 -4.09 -0.03
N GLU A 70 -8.19 -2.94 0.64
CA GLU A 70 -7.24 -1.85 0.62
C GLU A 70 -5.92 -2.24 1.31
N VAL A 71 -6.00 -2.95 2.43
CA VAL A 71 -4.81 -3.45 3.13
C VAL A 71 -4.02 -4.40 2.22
N ASN A 72 -4.70 -5.26 1.48
CA ASN A 72 -4.05 -6.18 0.55
C ASN A 72 -3.36 -5.43 -0.61
N ARG A 73 -3.94 -4.33 -1.07
CA ARG A 73 -3.33 -3.49 -2.10
C ARG A 73 -2.04 -2.85 -1.62
N ILE A 74 -2.03 -2.41 -0.37
CA ILE A 74 -0.82 -1.82 0.23
C ILE A 74 0.33 -2.82 0.19
N ALA A 75 0.06 -4.10 0.40
CA ALA A 75 1.09 -5.14 0.40
C ALA A 75 1.85 -5.26 -0.93
N LEU A 76 1.23 -4.86 -2.05
CA LEU A 76 1.90 -4.86 -3.35
C LEU A 76 3.03 -3.85 -3.42
N VAL A 77 2.92 -2.77 -2.68
CA VAL A 77 3.88 -1.65 -2.69
C VAL A 77 4.76 -1.69 -1.45
N ALA A 78 4.18 -2.01 -0.31
CA ALA A 78 4.84 -1.94 0.99
C ALA A 78 4.58 -3.23 1.79
N PRO A 79 5.29 -4.31 1.48
CA PRO A 79 5.01 -5.62 2.11
C PRO A 79 5.35 -5.68 3.59
N HIS A 80 6.14 -4.73 4.09
CA HIS A 80 6.52 -4.68 5.51
C HIS A 80 5.66 -3.71 6.33
N ALA A 81 4.66 -3.08 5.70
CA ALA A 81 3.85 -2.08 6.35
C ALA A 81 3.01 -2.67 7.48
N THR A 82 2.76 -1.83 8.48
CA THR A 82 1.82 -2.14 9.56
C THR A 82 0.70 -1.13 9.53
N ILE A 83 -0.49 -1.58 9.86
CA ILE A 83 -1.68 -0.74 9.91
C ILE A 83 -2.07 -0.58 11.37
N ASN A 84 -2.07 0.66 11.85
CA ASN A 84 -2.48 0.98 13.21
C ASN A 84 -3.80 1.71 13.15
N ILE A 85 -4.80 1.18 13.81
CA ILE A 85 -6.10 1.82 13.92
C ILE A 85 -6.09 2.66 15.19
N ILE A 86 -6.36 3.95 15.03
CA ILE A 86 -6.29 4.94 16.10
C ILE A 86 -7.71 5.34 16.49
N ARG A 87 -7.98 5.32 17.80
CA ARG A 87 -9.19 5.86 18.38
C ARG A 87 -8.82 6.61 19.65
N ASP A 88 -9.29 7.83 19.76
CA ASP A 88 -9.03 8.69 20.91
C ASP A 88 -7.53 8.77 21.24
N TYR A 89 -6.73 9.03 20.21
CA TYR A 89 -5.27 9.16 20.27
C TYR A 89 -4.49 7.89 20.66
N ALA A 90 -5.17 6.76 20.75
CA ALA A 90 -4.54 5.49 21.13
C ALA A 90 -4.65 4.44 20.03
N VAL A 91 -3.64 3.61 19.91
CA VAL A 91 -3.67 2.46 19.00
C VAL A 91 -4.57 1.40 19.61
N VAL A 92 -5.70 1.13 18.98
CA VAL A 92 -6.66 0.10 19.45
C VAL A 92 -6.50 -1.21 18.72
N GLU A 93 -5.87 -1.19 17.54
CA GLU A 93 -5.62 -2.40 16.78
C GLU A 93 -4.39 -2.21 15.92
N LYS A 94 -3.57 -3.24 15.80
CA LYS A 94 -2.38 -3.24 14.97
C LYS A 94 -2.39 -4.47 14.08
N LEU A 95 -2.31 -4.24 12.76
CA LEU A 95 -2.33 -5.30 11.76
C LEU A 95 -1.08 -5.22 10.90
N GLU A 96 -0.57 -6.38 10.50
CA GLU A 96 0.47 -6.45 9.50
C GLU A 96 -0.18 -6.69 8.14
N VAL A 97 0.30 -5.98 7.11
CA VAL A 97 -0.18 -6.26 5.75
C VAL A 97 0.33 -7.62 5.31
N LYS A 98 -0.48 -8.33 4.55
CA LYS A 98 -0.10 -9.61 3.98
C LYS A 98 -0.46 -9.62 2.51
N LEU A 99 0.50 -10.04 1.69
CA LEU A 99 0.25 -10.21 0.27
C LEU A 99 -0.52 -11.51 0.08
N PRO A 100 -1.74 -11.48 -0.45
CA PRO A 100 -2.48 -12.70 -0.72
C PRO A 100 -1.80 -13.49 -1.83
N ARG A 101 -2.03 -14.80 -1.90
CA ARG A 101 -1.43 -15.65 -2.93
C ARG A 101 -1.99 -15.39 -4.32
N VAL A 102 -3.22 -14.90 -4.38
CA VAL A 102 -3.93 -14.59 -5.62
C VAL A 102 -4.42 -13.15 -5.56
N ILE A 103 -4.16 -12.39 -6.61
CA ILE A 103 -4.55 -10.98 -6.71
C ILE A 103 -5.51 -10.84 -7.87
N GLU A 104 -6.73 -10.36 -7.59
CA GLU A 104 -7.78 -10.21 -8.59
C GLU A 104 -8.30 -8.78 -8.62
N GLY A 105 -8.43 -8.22 -9.83
CA GLY A 105 -9.11 -6.95 -10.02
C GLY A 105 -8.42 -5.72 -9.46
N VAL A 106 -7.14 -5.81 -9.14
CA VAL A 106 -6.37 -4.69 -8.55
C VAL A 106 -5.46 -4.04 -9.59
N ILE A 107 -4.73 -4.85 -10.34
CA ILE A 107 -3.77 -4.41 -11.34
C ILE A 107 -4.06 -5.11 -12.65
N LYS A 108 -3.56 -4.51 -13.74
CA LYS A 108 -3.77 -5.04 -15.09
C LYS A 108 -2.52 -5.75 -15.57
N CYS A 109 -2.71 -6.75 -16.44
CA CYS A 109 -1.61 -7.38 -17.15
C CYS A 109 -1.01 -6.39 -18.14
N VAL A 110 0.32 -6.32 -18.20
CA VAL A 110 1.01 -5.40 -19.11
C VAL A 110 1.16 -5.96 -20.53
N ASN A 111 0.84 -7.25 -20.73
CA ASN A 111 0.86 -7.87 -22.05
C ASN A 111 -0.38 -7.45 -22.83
N PRO A 112 -0.25 -6.66 -23.90
CA PRO A 112 -1.41 -6.19 -24.65
C PRO A 112 -2.19 -7.32 -25.31
N GLY A 113 -1.57 -8.46 -25.54
CA GLY A 113 -2.23 -9.64 -26.10
C GLY A 113 -2.97 -10.50 -25.09
N CYS A 114 -2.95 -10.15 -23.81
CA CYS A 114 -3.64 -10.93 -22.79
C CYS A 114 -5.16 -10.76 -22.92
N ILE A 115 -5.90 -11.84 -22.76
CA ILE A 115 -7.37 -11.82 -22.84
C ILE A 115 -7.99 -10.87 -21.81
N SER A 116 -7.34 -10.68 -20.67
CA SER A 116 -7.83 -9.75 -19.64
C SER A 116 -7.83 -8.28 -20.11
N ASN A 117 -7.12 -7.99 -21.19
CA ASN A 117 -7.08 -6.67 -21.81
C ASN A 117 -7.92 -6.56 -23.09
N SER A 118 -8.71 -7.59 -23.41
CA SER A 118 -9.54 -7.62 -24.61
C SER A 118 -10.84 -6.85 -24.44
N ASN A 119 -11.64 -6.75 -25.53
CA ASN A 119 -12.96 -6.11 -25.48
C ASN A 119 -13.97 -6.89 -24.65
N GLU A 120 -13.75 -8.18 -24.46
CA GLU A 120 -14.54 -9.02 -23.57
C GLU A 120 -13.64 -9.48 -22.45
N PRO A 121 -13.24 -8.58 -21.55
CA PRO A 121 -12.18 -8.86 -20.60
C PRO A 121 -12.64 -9.82 -19.51
N ALA A 122 -11.79 -10.79 -19.21
CA ALA A 122 -11.84 -11.49 -17.96
C ALA A 122 -11.19 -10.59 -16.89
N GLU A 123 -11.63 -10.71 -15.65
CA GLU A 123 -11.03 -9.96 -14.57
C GLU A 123 -9.56 -10.35 -14.42
N ALA A 124 -8.67 -9.37 -14.35
CA ALA A 124 -7.24 -9.62 -14.21
C ALA A 124 -6.96 -10.43 -12.94
N LYS A 125 -6.16 -11.47 -13.09
CA LYS A 125 -5.86 -12.40 -12.00
C LYS A 125 -4.39 -12.79 -12.06
N PHE A 126 -3.73 -12.71 -10.93
CA PHE A 126 -2.30 -13.02 -10.82
C PHE A 126 -2.03 -13.94 -9.64
N TYR A 127 -1.04 -14.80 -9.82
CA TYR A 127 -0.50 -15.61 -8.73
C TYR A 127 0.81 -14.98 -8.25
N VAL A 128 1.01 -14.91 -6.95
CA VAL A 128 2.26 -14.42 -6.38
C VAL A 128 3.29 -15.55 -6.43
N GLU A 129 4.25 -15.40 -7.33
CA GLU A 129 5.37 -16.36 -7.45
C GLU A 129 6.48 -16.04 -6.46
N SER A 130 6.68 -14.75 -6.15
CA SER A 130 7.69 -14.28 -5.20
C SER A 130 7.22 -12.98 -4.58
N GLU A 131 7.50 -12.80 -3.29
CA GLU A 131 7.16 -11.57 -2.58
C GLU A 131 8.30 -10.54 -2.64
N GLU A 132 9.53 -10.99 -2.53
CA GLU A 132 10.73 -10.14 -2.59
C GLU A 132 11.86 -10.86 -3.32
N PRO A 133 12.15 -10.47 -4.55
CA PRO A 133 11.48 -9.44 -5.35
C PRO A 133 10.05 -9.84 -5.73
N LEU A 134 9.18 -8.84 -5.86
CA LEU A 134 7.80 -9.11 -6.24
C LEU A 134 7.73 -9.66 -7.66
N MET A 135 7.09 -10.82 -7.81
CA MET A 135 6.86 -11.44 -9.10
C MET A 135 5.45 -12.00 -9.14
N LEU A 136 4.65 -11.50 -10.07
CA LEU A 136 3.24 -11.87 -10.23
C LEU A 136 3.03 -12.52 -11.59
N LYS A 137 2.51 -13.73 -11.60
CA LYS A 137 2.25 -14.46 -12.84
C LYS A 137 0.80 -14.30 -13.26
N CYS A 138 0.57 -13.81 -14.47
CA CYS A 138 -0.76 -13.69 -15.02
C CYS A 138 -1.39 -15.08 -15.20
N HIS A 139 -2.60 -15.23 -14.67
CA HIS A 139 -3.37 -16.48 -14.78
C HIS A 139 -3.65 -16.86 -16.25
N TYR A 140 -3.86 -15.87 -17.11
CA TYR A 140 -4.29 -16.12 -18.49
C TYR A 140 -3.12 -16.31 -19.45
N CYS A 141 -2.15 -15.41 -19.45
CA CYS A 141 -1.07 -15.43 -20.43
C CYS A 141 0.29 -15.87 -19.88
N GLY A 142 0.42 -16.00 -18.57
CA GLY A 142 1.67 -16.42 -17.95
C GLY A 142 2.75 -15.35 -17.86
N TYR A 143 2.43 -14.12 -18.26
CA TYR A 143 3.41 -13.02 -18.15
C TYR A 143 3.75 -12.77 -16.69
N ILE A 144 5.03 -12.48 -16.42
CA ILE A 144 5.50 -12.17 -15.07
C ILE A 144 5.61 -10.66 -14.93
N LEU A 145 4.81 -10.10 -14.01
CA LEU A 145 4.89 -8.69 -13.64
C LEU A 145 5.85 -8.53 -12.48
N GLU A 146 6.65 -7.48 -12.53
CA GLU A 146 7.54 -7.08 -11.46
C GLU A 146 6.98 -5.85 -10.74
N LYS A 147 7.62 -5.44 -9.65
CA LYS A 147 7.19 -4.27 -8.88
C LYS A 147 7.09 -3.02 -9.75
N SER A 148 8.05 -2.83 -10.66
CA SER A 148 8.02 -1.68 -11.58
C SER A 148 6.76 -1.65 -12.43
N ASP A 149 6.26 -2.80 -12.86
CA ASP A 149 5.03 -2.90 -13.64
C ASP A 149 3.81 -2.49 -12.83
N VAL A 150 3.81 -2.82 -11.55
CA VAL A 150 2.74 -2.41 -10.63
C VAL A 150 2.78 -0.90 -10.41
N LEU A 151 3.96 -0.36 -10.13
CA LEU A 151 4.14 1.08 -9.87
C LEU A 151 3.76 1.95 -11.06
N GLN A 152 4.03 1.49 -12.27
CA GLN A 152 3.70 2.23 -13.49
C GLN A 152 2.19 2.36 -13.73
N GLN A 153 1.39 1.54 -13.07
CA GLN A 153 -0.07 1.59 -13.20
C GLN A 153 -0.73 2.55 -12.21
N LEU A 154 0.03 3.12 -11.30
CA LEU A 154 -0.51 3.98 -10.26
C LEU A 154 -0.64 5.45 -10.67
#